data_ee21b08c710245698b8c750349ffc9a8
#
_entry.id   ee21b08c710245698b8c750349ffc9a8
#
_cell.length_a   1.000
_cell.length_b   1.000
_cell.length_c   1.000
_cell.angle_alpha   90.00
_cell.angle_beta   90.00
_cell.angle_gamma   90.00
#
_symmetry.space_group_name_H-M   'P 1'
#
loop_
_entity.id
_entity.type
_entity.pdbx_description
1 polymer ?
#
loop_
_entity_poly.entity_id
_entity_poly.type
_entity_poly.pdbx_seq_one_letter_code
_entity_poly.pdbx_strand_id
1 'polypeptide(L)'
;MKKKRRNLLPVKEFRGQALRWEWRDGVVELTLDREPLNEIGTLLLGELEQFAGAIDGLASITSACIISSARPGGFCAGADLKELYHNALPLSRKQRSDGIRSFLQRIHRVANAIDEAPFVTLAAVHGLCMGGGLELALLCDIIIADKMARFGFPELRLGLIPGFGGIPRLRRDVANSFIRDILFTGRTVKAEAAQQAGLVAHLAGEGYALQVARSMAQQITRFDAETRITAKRFVKPIPYQELREEIALFCKLFDRPAVMESLRRFVESDDPMKHLPAALKTENPG
;
A
#
# COMPACT_ATOMS: atom_id res chain seq x y z
N MET A 1 -13.37 -6.22 -31.14
CA MET A 1 -12.91 -7.64 -31.02
C MET A 1 -12.96 -8.06 -29.56
N LYS A 2 -13.91 -8.90 -29.14
CA LYS A 2 -13.96 -9.46 -27.77
C LYS A 2 -12.80 -10.45 -27.61
N LYS A 3 -11.78 -10.10 -26.80
CA LYS A 3 -10.76 -11.06 -26.41
C LYS A 3 -11.44 -12.27 -25.74
N LYS A 4 -11.30 -13.46 -26.30
CA LYS A 4 -11.71 -14.72 -25.66
C LYS A 4 -11.01 -14.78 -24.29
N ARG A 5 -11.78 -14.64 -23.20
CA ARG A 5 -11.29 -14.93 -21.85
C ARG A 5 -10.89 -16.40 -21.84
N ARG A 6 -9.61 -16.68 -21.62
CA ARG A 6 -9.15 -18.04 -21.28
C ARG A 6 -9.87 -18.41 -19.99
N ASN A 7 -10.59 -19.53 -20.00
CA ASN A 7 -11.12 -20.17 -18.78
C ASN A 7 -9.92 -20.70 -17.96
N LEU A 8 -9.24 -19.82 -17.26
CA LEU A 8 -8.26 -20.22 -16.25
C LEU A 8 -9.04 -20.57 -15.00
N LEU A 9 -8.83 -21.74 -14.46
CA LEU A 9 -9.34 -22.11 -13.14
C LEU A 9 -8.78 -21.09 -12.12
N PRO A 10 -9.61 -20.59 -11.19
CA PRO A 10 -9.14 -19.62 -10.22
C PRO A 10 -8.09 -20.21 -9.29
N VAL A 11 -6.96 -19.53 -9.15
CA VAL A 11 -5.95 -19.86 -8.14
C VAL A 11 -6.49 -19.40 -6.80
N LYS A 12 -7.01 -20.37 -6.00
CA LYS A 12 -7.69 -20.08 -4.73
C LYS A 12 -6.73 -19.87 -3.55
N GLU A 13 -5.49 -20.29 -3.69
CA GLU A 13 -4.47 -20.13 -2.65
C GLU A 13 -3.09 -19.91 -3.27
N PHE A 14 -2.25 -19.24 -2.52
CA PHE A 14 -0.83 -19.03 -2.83
C PHE A 14 -0.05 -18.87 -1.53
N ARG A 15 1.14 -19.44 -1.48
CA ARG A 15 2.07 -19.28 -0.36
C ARG A 15 3.45 -18.94 -0.91
N GLY A 16 3.78 -17.64 -0.83
CA GLY A 16 5.08 -17.11 -1.16
C GLY A 16 5.99 -16.98 0.07
N GLN A 17 7.09 -16.29 -0.12
CA GLN A 17 8.06 -15.95 0.94
C GLN A 17 7.72 -14.63 1.66
N ALA A 18 6.99 -13.73 0.98
CA ALA A 18 6.67 -12.39 1.46
C ALA A 18 5.17 -12.16 1.65
N LEU A 19 4.31 -12.96 1.01
CA LEU A 19 2.87 -12.92 1.21
C LEU A 19 2.23 -14.28 0.92
N ARG A 20 1.00 -14.42 1.39
CA ARG A 20 0.13 -15.53 1.05
C ARG A 20 -1.29 -15.04 0.86
N TRP A 21 -2.11 -15.76 0.07
CA TRP A 21 -3.56 -15.56 0.05
C TRP A 21 -4.30 -16.87 0.01
N GLU A 22 -5.51 -16.85 0.54
CA GLU A 22 -6.45 -17.95 0.52
C GLU A 22 -7.85 -17.42 0.20
N TRP A 23 -8.57 -18.09 -0.70
CA TRP A 23 -9.97 -17.85 -0.95
C TRP A 23 -10.84 -18.78 -0.14
N ARG A 24 -11.79 -18.25 0.60
CA ARG A 24 -12.77 -19.00 1.37
C ARG A 24 -14.11 -18.28 1.39
N ASP A 25 -15.20 -18.97 1.03
CA ASP A 25 -16.60 -18.48 1.16
C ASP A 25 -16.84 -17.08 0.56
N GLY A 26 -16.31 -16.84 -0.63
CA GLY A 26 -16.48 -15.56 -1.33
C GLY A 26 -15.51 -14.46 -0.88
N VAL A 27 -14.58 -14.74 0.02
CA VAL A 27 -13.58 -13.79 0.52
C VAL A 27 -12.18 -14.28 0.21
N VAL A 28 -11.32 -13.38 -0.28
CA VAL A 28 -9.87 -13.59 -0.35
C VAL A 28 -9.24 -12.92 0.85
N GLU A 29 -8.43 -13.65 1.63
CA GLU A 29 -7.55 -13.08 2.64
C GLU A 29 -6.12 -13.08 2.12
N LEU A 30 -5.57 -11.91 1.82
CA LEU A 30 -4.17 -11.69 1.48
C LEU A 30 -3.43 -11.20 2.73
N THR A 31 -2.40 -11.93 3.12
CA THR A 31 -1.59 -11.60 4.30
C THR A 31 -0.16 -11.31 3.87
N LEU A 32 0.31 -10.10 4.15
CA LEU A 32 1.72 -9.73 4.04
C LEU A 32 2.52 -10.40 5.15
N ASP A 33 3.67 -10.99 4.82
CA ASP A 33 4.45 -11.80 5.78
C ASP A 33 5.96 -11.73 5.52
N ARG A 34 6.49 -10.55 5.20
CA ARG A 34 7.92 -10.30 4.99
C ARG A 34 8.54 -9.62 6.20
N GLU A 35 9.59 -10.21 6.76
CA GLU A 35 10.37 -9.57 7.81
C GLU A 35 11.18 -8.38 7.29
N PRO A 36 11.41 -7.36 8.13
CA PRO A 36 10.80 -7.20 9.46
C PRO A 36 9.41 -6.57 9.44
N LEU A 37 9.07 -5.72 8.45
CA LEU A 37 7.87 -4.87 8.42
C LEU A 37 7.23 -4.77 7.03
N ASN A 38 7.29 -5.84 6.24
CA ASN A 38 6.68 -5.92 4.92
C ASN A 38 7.17 -4.84 3.94
N GLU A 39 8.46 -4.48 3.98
CA GLU A 39 9.01 -3.49 3.06
C GLU A 39 8.88 -3.99 1.61
N ILE A 40 8.45 -3.07 0.74
CA ILE A 40 8.16 -3.38 -0.67
C ILE A 40 9.44 -3.26 -1.48
N GLY A 41 10.10 -4.39 -1.67
CA GLY A 41 11.23 -4.59 -2.58
C GLY A 41 10.85 -5.52 -3.72
N THR A 42 11.84 -6.06 -4.40
CA THR A 42 11.67 -6.93 -5.58
C THR A 42 10.87 -8.20 -5.25
N LEU A 43 11.13 -8.81 -4.07
CA LEU A 43 10.44 -10.03 -3.65
C LEU A 43 8.95 -9.79 -3.44
N LEU A 44 8.57 -8.85 -2.56
CA LEU A 44 7.17 -8.60 -2.25
C LEU A 44 6.42 -8.06 -3.49
N LEU A 45 7.06 -7.19 -4.31
CA LEU A 45 6.46 -6.73 -5.56
C LEU A 45 6.19 -7.91 -6.52
N GLY A 46 7.14 -8.84 -6.68
CA GLY A 46 6.95 -10.02 -7.53
C GLY A 46 5.76 -10.89 -7.09
N GLU A 47 5.57 -11.07 -5.79
CA GLU A 47 4.45 -11.84 -5.25
C GLU A 47 3.12 -11.06 -5.31
N LEU A 48 3.14 -9.74 -5.16
CA LEU A 48 1.97 -8.90 -5.43
C LEU A 48 1.57 -8.92 -6.93
N GLU A 49 2.54 -9.05 -7.86
CA GLU A 49 2.26 -9.25 -9.29
C GLU A 49 1.56 -10.61 -9.53
N GLN A 50 1.93 -11.66 -8.79
CA GLN A 50 1.20 -12.95 -8.86
C GLN A 50 -0.26 -12.79 -8.40
N PHE A 51 -0.49 -12.08 -7.31
CA PHE A 51 -1.85 -11.78 -6.86
C PHE A 51 -2.63 -10.96 -7.88
N ALA A 52 -2.03 -9.88 -8.41
CA ALA A 52 -2.65 -9.05 -9.44
C ALA A 52 -3.03 -9.87 -10.69
N GLY A 53 -2.18 -10.83 -11.09
CA GLY A 53 -2.47 -11.77 -12.17
C GLY A 53 -3.60 -12.77 -11.88
N ALA A 54 -3.88 -13.05 -10.60
CA ALA A 54 -4.95 -13.95 -10.18
C ALA A 54 -6.33 -13.27 -10.09
N ILE A 55 -6.41 -11.93 -10.00
CA ILE A 55 -7.64 -11.17 -9.79
C ILE A 55 -8.74 -11.52 -10.79
N ASP A 56 -8.41 -11.59 -12.09
CA ASP A 56 -9.40 -11.91 -13.13
C ASP A 56 -10.01 -13.31 -12.95
N GLY A 57 -9.21 -14.29 -12.54
CA GLY A 57 -9.67 -15.65 -12.24
C GLY A 57 -10.57 -15.70 -11.01
N LEU A 58 -10.29 -14.87 -10.02
CA LEU A 58 -11.03 -14.78 -8.76
C LEU A 58 -12.33 -13.96 -8.89
N ALA A 59 -12.47 -13.16 -9.93
CA ALA A 59 -13.54 -12.17 -10.10
C ALA A 59 -14.96 -12.73 -9.94
N SER A 60 -15.22 -13.91 -10.48
CA SER A 60 -16.58 -14.50 -10.51
C SER A 60 -16.97 -15.19 -9.19
N ILE A 61 -16.01 -15.46 -8.31
CA ILE A 61 -16.23 -16.20 -7.07
C ILE A 61 -15.97 -15.35 -5.81
N THR A 62 -15.46 -14.12 -5.98
CA THR A 62 -15.03 -13.25 -4.87
C THR A 62 -15.94 -12.05 -4.71
N SER A 63 -16.36 -11.82 -3.50
CA SER A 63 -17.12 -10.64 -3.09
C SER A 63 -16.25 -9.59 -2.41
N ALA A 64 -15.29 -10.04 -1.61
CA ALA A 64 -14.38 -9.15 -0.87
C ALA A 64 -12.96 -9.71 -0.83
N CYS A 65 -11.98 -8.82 -0.71
CA CYS A 65 -10.58 -9.16 -0.44
C CYS A 65 -10.11 -8.36 0.78
N ILE A 66 -9.52 -9.03 1.76
CA ILE A 66 -8.90 -8.42 2.92
C ILE A 66 -7.39 -8.44 2.73
N ILE A 67 -6.74 -7.29 2.86
CA ILE A 67 -5.28 -7.18 2.92
C ILE A 67 -4.88 -6.91 4.36
N SER A 68 -4.04 -7.75 4.92
CA SER A 68 -3.59 -7.69 6.32
C SER A 68 -2.10 -7.99 6.44
N SER A 69 -1.53 -7.89 7.62
CA SER A 69 -0.14 -8.22 7.91
C SER A 69 -0.05 -9.27 9.02
N ALA A 70 0.91 -10.19 8.89
CA ALA A 70 1.31 -11.13 9.94
C ALA A 70 2.44 -10.56 10.81
N ARG A 71 3.05 -9.43 10.47
CA ARG A 71 4.16 -8.84 11.22
C ARG A 71 3.66 -8.05 12.42
N PRO A 72 4.15 -8.34 13.64
CA PRO A 72 3.67 -7.66 14.86
C PRO A 72 3.89 -6.14 14.84
N GLY A 73 4.97 -5.66 14.19
CA GLY A 73 5.32 -4.24 14.15
C GLY A 73 4.39 -3.38 13.31
N GLY A 74 3.58 -3.97 12.43
CA GLY A 74 2.62 -3.19 11.66
C GLY A 74 2.23 -3.77 10.31
N PHE A 75 1.48 -2.94 9.58
CA PHE A 75 0.94 -3.31 8.28
C PHE A 75 2.05 -3.36 7.21
N CYS A 76 2.75 -2.23 7.00
CA CYS A 76 3.88 -2.14 6.07
C CYS A 76 4.66 -0.83 6.29
N ALA A 77 5.99 -0.92 6.34
CA ALA A 77 6.87 0.24 6.55
C ALA A 77 7.18 1.03 5.27
N GLY A 78 6.73 0.57 4.11
CA GLY A 78 6.92 1.26 2.82
C GLY A 78 7.93 0.57 1.92
N ALA A 79 8.64 1.35 1.09
CA ALA A 79 9.64 0.84 0.17
C ALA A 79 10.86 0.25 0.90
N ASP A 80 11.43 -0.83 0.37
CA ASP A 80 12.71 -1.37 0.83
C ASP A 80 13.86 -0.44 0.40
N LEU A 81 14.14 0.54 1.24
CA LEU A 81 15.16 1.56 0.96
C LEU A 81 16.57 0.99 0.94
N LYS A 82 16.83 -0.11 1.67
CA LYS A 82 18.12 -0.81 1.65
C LYS A 82 18.33 -1.48 0.29
N GLU A 83 17.35 -2.23 -0.17
CA GLU A 83 17.37 -2.85 -1.49
C GLU A 83 17.48 -1.78 -2.60
N LEU A 84 16.68 -0.72 -2.50
CA LEU A 84 16.70 0.39 -3.46
C LEU A 84 18.09 1.02 -3.56
N TYR A 85 18.72 1.32 -2.43
CA TYR A 85 20.08 1.90 -2.41
C TYR A 85 21.12 0.97 -3.00
N HIS A 86 21.18 -0.29 -2.54
CA HIS A 86 22.18 -1.26 -3.00
C HIS A 86 22.04 -1.57 -4.48
N ASN A 87 20.81 -1.69 -4.98
CA ASN A 87 20.57 -1.90 -6.41
C ASN A 87 20.94 -0.67 -7.27
N ALA A 88 20.80 0.53 -6.73
CA ALA A 88 21.14 1.77 -7.44
C ALA A 88 22.63 2.08 -7.43
N LEU A 89 23.35 1.66 -6.39
CA LEU A 89 24.77 2.05 -6.16
C LEU A 89 25.72 1.73 -7.33
N PRO A 90 25.72 0.50 -7.92
CA PRO A 90 26.64 0.15 -9.00
C PRO A 90 26.24 0.73 -10.37
N LEU A 91 25.08 1.36 -10.49
CA LEU A 91 24.51 1.75 -11.75
C LEU A 91 24.90 3.18 -12.15
N SER A 92 25.07 3.43 -13.43
CA SER A 92 25.14 4.78 -13.98
C SER A 92 23.84 5.54 -13.74
N ARG A 93 23.87 6.87 -13.79
CA ARG A 93 22.68 7.72 -13.60
C ARG A 93 21.52 7.29 -14.52
N LYS A 94 21.81 7.02 -15.81
CA LYS A 94 20.80 6.59 -16.77
C LYS A 94 20.18 5.25 -16.38
N GLN A 95 21.01 4.26 -16.03
CA GLN A 95 20.52 2.94 -15.60
C GLN A 95 19.66 3.03 -14.32
N ARG A 96 20.03 3.90 -13.36
CA ARG A 96 19.23 4.17 -12.17
C ARG A 96 17.86 4.74 -12.51
N SER A 97 17.83 5.76 -13.39
CA SER A 97 16.60 6.40 -13.84
C SER A 97 15.67 5.42 -14.57
N ASP A 98 16.22 4.60 -15.46
CA ASP A 98 15.47 3.58 -16.19
C ASP A 98 14.96 2.47 -15.23
N GLY A 99 15.80 2.04 -14.30
CA GLY A 99 15.48 1.02 -13.30
C GLY A 99 14.36 1.45 -12.37
N ILE A 100 14.44 2.65 -11.78
CA ILE A 100 13.39 3.17 -10.89
C ILE A 100 12.07 3.37 -11.64
N ARG A 101 12.11 3.89 -12.86
CA ARG A 101 10.92 4.04 -13.69
C ARG A 101 10.25 2.70 -13.96
N SER A 102 11.03 1.68 -14.32
CA SER A 102 10.51 0.32 -14.53
C SER A 102 9.87 -0.25 -13.26
N PHE A 103 10.51 -0.07 -12.11
CA PHE A 103 9.97 -0.50 -10.80
C PHE A 103 8.65 0.21 -10.49
N LEU A 104 8.58 1.54 -10.64
CA LEU A 104 7.36 2.31 -10.41
C LEU A 104 6.23 1.91 -11.37
N GLN A 105 6.54 1.65 -12.62
CA GLN A 105 5.53 1.15 -13.57
C GLN A 105 5.00 -0.23 -13.21
N ARG A 106 5.82 -1.09 -12.62
CA ARG A 106 5.39 -2.41 -12.13
C ARG A 106 4.48 -2.26 -10.93
N ILE A 107 4.88 -1.47 -9.91
CA ILE A 107 4.08 -1.25 -8.72
C ILE A 107 2.74 -0.57 -9.06
N HIS A 108 2.72 0.40 -9.98
CA HIS A 108 1.47 1.03 -10.43
C HIS A 108 0.54 0.07 -11.17
N ARG A 109 1.07 -0.89 -11.95
CA ARG A 109 0.23 -1.94 -12.57
C ARG A 109 -0.45 -2.81 -11.51
N VAL A 110 0.30 -3.23 -10.49
CA VAL A 110 -0.24 -3.98 -9.35
C VAL A 110 -1.27 -3.14 -8.60
N ALA A 111 -0.91 -1.90 -8.29
CA ALA A 111 -1.77 -0.97 -7.57
C ALA A 111 -3.11 -0.75 -8.30
N ASN A 112 -3.07 -0.51 -9.61
CA ASN A 112 -4.28 -0.34 -10.40
C ASN A 112 -5.12 -1.62 -10.47
N ALA A 113 -4.49 -2.79 -10.58
CA ALA A 113 -5.21 -4.06 -10.61
C ALA A 113 -5.97 -4.33 -9.29
N ILE A 114 -5.38 -4.00 -8.14
CA ILE A 114 -6.03 -4.13 -6.82
C ILE A 114 -7.14 -3.08 -6.66
N ASP A 115 -6.87 -1.83 -7.00
CA ASP A 115 -7.80 -0.71 -6.89
C ASP A 115 -9.04 -0.91 -7.78
N GLU A 116 -8.88 -1.49 -8.99
CA GLU A 116 -9.94 -1.81 -9.94
C GLU A 116 -10.57 -3.18 -9.75
N ALA A 117 -10.08 -3.97 -8.79
CA ALA A 117 -10.54 -5.33 -8.61
C ALA A 117 -12.07 -5.40 -8.57
N PRO A 118 -12.69 -6.39 -9.26
CA PRO A 118 -14.15 -6.49 -9.36
C PRO A 118 -14.78 -7.09 -8.08
N PHE A 119 -14.21 -6.76 -6.96
CA PHE A 119 -14.69 -7.06 -5.61
C PHE A 119 -14.28 -5.94 -4.66
N VAL A 120 -14.93 -5.86 -3.49
CA VAL A 120 -14.58 -4.86 -2.48
C VAL A 120 -13.27 -5.23 -1.79
N THR A 121 -12.37 -4.27 -1.63
CA THR A 121 -11.08 -4.45 -0.97
C THR A 121 -11.05 -3.75 0.38
N LEU A 122 -10.56 -4.45 1.42
CA LEU A 122 -10.47 -3.97 2.78
C LEU A 122 -9.02 -4.05 3.25
N ALA A 123 -8.47 -2.98 3.81
CA ALA A 123 -7.19 -3.01 4.51
C ALA A 123 -7.44 -3.14 6.01
N ALA A 124 -6.88 -4.18 6.62
CA ALA A 124 -6.88 -4.35 8.08
C ALA A 124 -5.51 -3.90 8.62
N VAL A 125 -5.46 -2.67 9.11
CA VAL A 125 -4.22 -1.98 9.46
C VAL A 125 -4.00 -1.98 10.96
N HIS A 126 -2.81 -2.40 11.39
CA HIS A 126 -2.31 -2.25 12.74
C HIS A 126 -0.88 -1.71 12.72
N GLY A 127 -0.41 -1.13 13.82
CA GLY A 127 0.94 -0.65 13.97
C GLY A 127 1.37 0.31 12.84
N LEU A 128 2.56 0.12 12.29
CA LEU A 128 3.12 1.02 11.28
C LEU A 128 2.50 0.80 9.88
N CYS A 129 2.05 1.89 9.26
CA CYS A 129 1.55 1.96 7.90
C CYS A 129 2.11 3.22 7.24
N MET A 130 3.31 3.11 6.65
CA MET A 130 4.12 4.26 6.26
C MET A 130 4.49 4.23 4.79
N GLY A 131 4.59 5.40 4.14
CA GLY A 131 5.05 5.52 2.77
C GLY A 131 4.33 4.57 1.81
N GLY A 132 5.06 3.74 1.06
CA GLY A 132 4.50 2.71 0.18
C GLY A 132 3.52 1.75 0.87
N GLY A 133 3.61 1.57 2.20
CA GLY A 133 2.64 0.80 2.99
C GLY A 133 1.29 1.52 3.12
N LEU A 134 1.32 2.83 3.33
CA LEU A 134 0.10 3.64 3.29
C LEU A 134 -0.46 3.69 1.87
N GLU A 135 0.41 3.78 0.85
CA GLU A 135 0.00 3.73 -0.55
C GLU A 135 -0.70 2.40 -0.89
N LEU A 136 -0.21 1.27 -0.34
CA LEU A 136 -0.87 -0.04 -0.47
C LEU A 136 -2.26 -0.06 0.22
N ALA A 137 -2.39 0.53 1.41
CA ALA A 137 -3.68 0.62 2.10
C ALA A 137 -4.69 1.47 1.32
N LEU A 138 -4.25 2.55 0.66
CA LEU A 138 -5.08 3.43 -0.19
C LEU A 138 -5.60 2.76 -1.47
N LEU A 139 -5.10 1.58 -1.84
CA LEU A 139 -5.70 0.77 -2.92
C LEU A 139 -7.04 0.17 -2.50
N CYS A 140 -7.23 -0.03 -1.21
CA CYS A 140 -8.44 -0.64 -0.67
C CYS A 140 -9.62 0.35 -0.68
N ASP A 141 -10.83 -0.21 -0.76
CA ASP A 141 -12.06 0.57 -0.73
C ASP A 141 -12.39 1.03 0.69
N ILE A 142 -11.98 0.25 1.69
CA ILE A 142 -12.25 0.51 3.10
C ILE A 142 -10.98 0.26 3.91
N ILE A 143 -10.54 1.25 4.66
CA ILE A 143 -9.44 1.08 5.63
C ILE A 143 -10.03 0.92 7.03
N ILE A 144 -9.76 -0.22 7.65
CA ILE A 144 -10.05 -0.54 9.04
C ILE A 144 -8.73 -0.48 9.80
N ALA A 145 -8.63 0.36 10.82
CA ALA A 145 -7.43 0.48 11.62
C ALA A 145 -7.69 0.11 13.07
N ASP A 146 -6.72 -0.53 13.72
CA ASP A 146 -6.75 -0.58 15.18
C ASP A 146 -6.22 0.74 15.78
N LYS A 147 -6.50 0.97 17.07
CA LYS A 147 -6.11 2.21 17.75
C LYS A 147 -4.59 2.44 17.81
N MET A 148 -3.78 1.38 17.60
CA MET A 148 -2.32 1.46 17.61
C MET A 148 -1.74 1.83 16.25
N ALA A 149 -2.56 1.83 15.20
CA ALA A 149 -2.10 2.15 13.85
C ALA A 149 -1.55 3.59 13.73
N ARG A 150 -0.48 3.71 12.93
CA ARG A 150 0.21 4.98 12.66
C ARG A 150 0.40 5.13 11.16
N PHE A 151 0.00 6.26 10.62
CA PHE A 151 0.04 6.57 9.20
C PHE A 151 0.96 7.74 8.91
N GLY A 152 1.62 7.75 7.75
CA GLY A 152 2.43 8.89 7.35
C GLY A 152 3.18 8.69 6.04
N PHE A 153 3.67 9.81 5.51
CA PHE A 153 4.53 9.87 4.33
C PHE A 153 5.88 10.50 4.68
N PRO A 154 6.91 9.69 4.97
CA PRO A 154 8.23 10.21 5.35
C PRO A 154 9.13 10.56 4.16
N GLU A 155 8.68 10.38 2.91
CA GLU A 155 9.48 10.45 1.69
C GLU A 155 10.20 11.79 1.50
N LEU A 156 9.60 12.91 1.93
CA LEU A 156 10.24 14.24 1.82
C LEU A 156 11.55 14.33 2.59
N ARG A 157 11.75 13.53 3.62
CA ARG A 157 13.00 13.45 4.39
C ARG A 157 14.15 12.89 3.56
N LEU A 158 13.82 12.08 2.55
CA LEU A 158 14.77 11.53 1.59
C LEU A 158 14.93 12.43 0.35
N GLY A 159 14.19 13.54 0.27
CA GLY A 159 14.12 14.41 -0.91
C GLY A 159 13.25 13.83 -2.02
N LEU A 160 12.36 12.90 -1.68
CA LEU A 160 11.40 12.25 -2.57
C LEU A 160 9.95 12.63 -2.22
N ILE A 161 9.02 12.24 -3.08
CA ILE A 161 7.58 12.21 -2.80
C ILE A 161 7.14 10.75 -2.77
N PRO A 162 5.95 10.41 -2.23
CA PRO A 162 5.31 9.11 -2.46
C PRO A 162 5.25 8.80 -3.96
N GLY A 163 5.52 7.57 -4.35
CA GLY A 163 5.68 7.21 -5.76
C GLY A 163 4.93 5.95 -6.19
N PHE A 164 4.15 5.33 -5.29
CA PHE A 164 3.35 4.14 -5.58
C PHE A 164 1.88 4.47 -5.86
N GLY A 165 1.59 5.76 -6.10
CA GLY A 165 0.25 6.26 -6.42
C GLY A 165 -0.50 6.81 -5.22
N GLY A 166 0.20 7.17 -4.15
CA GLY A 166 -0.41 7.56 -2.88
C GLY A 166 -1.07 8.93 -2.91
N ILE A 167 -0.40 9.96 -3.44
CA ILE A 167 -0.94 11.32 -3.44
C ILE A 167 -2.23 11.41 -4.27
N PRO A 168 -2.26 10.93 -5.53
CA PRO A 168 -3.49 10.95 -6.32
C PRO A 168 -4.66 10.19 -5.68
N ARG A 169 -4.38 9.05 -5.04
CA ARG A 169 -5.41 8.26 -4.36
C ARG A 169 -5.89 8.92 -3.07
N LEU A 170 -4.98 9.47 -2.28
CA LEU A 170 -5.33 10.16 -1.04
C LEU A 170 -6.26 11.36 -1.29
N ARG A 171 -6.13 12.04 -2.45
CA ARG A 171 -7.02 13.13 -2.87
C ARG A 171 -8.47 12.72 -3.08
N ARG A 172 -8.73 11.44 -3.30
CA ARG A 172 -10.11 10.93 -3.41
C ARG A 172 -10.82 10.89 -2.06
N ASP A 173 -10.04 10.66 -1.00
CA ASP A 173 -10.58 10.19 0.29
C ASP A 173 -10.55 11.28 1.36
N VAL A 174 -9.60 12.23 1.28
CA VAL A 174 -9.41 13.23 2.34
C VAL A 174 -9.23 14.65 1.80
N ALA A 175 -9.41 15.63 2.68
CA ALA A 175 -9.23 17.05 2.34
C ALA A 175 -7.75 17.37 2.02
N ASN A 176 -7.52 18.27 1.03
CA ASN A 176 -6.19 18.72 0.64
C ASN A 176 -5.37 19.35 1.79
N SER A 177 -6.03 19.92 2.79
CA SER A 177 -5.35 20.46 3.98
C SER A 177 -4.66 19.35 4.77
N PHE A 178 -5.33 18.21 4.96
CA PHE A 178 -4.75 17.05 5.61
C PHE A 178 -3.58 16.46 4.81
N ILE A 179 -3.73 16.38 3.47
CA ILE A 179 -2.66 15.89 2.59
C ILE A 179 -1.40 16.77 2.72
N ARG A 180 -1.56 18.09 2.64
CA ARG A 180 -0.44 19.03 2.79
C ARG A 180 0.24 18.91 4.15
N ASP A 181 -0.55 18.74 5.21
CA ASP A 181 -0.03 18.58 6.56
C ASP A 181 0.85 17.32 6.68
N ILE A 182 0.34 16.13 6.34
CA ILE A 182 1.13 14.90 6.49
C ILE A 182 2.33 14.83 5.56
N LEU A 183 2.22 15.39 4.34
CA LEU A 183 3.33 15.39 3.38
C LEU A 183 4.43 16.38 3.79
N PHE A 184 4.09 17.66 4.04
CA PHE A 184 5.09 18.69 4.24
C PHE A 184 5.75 18.63 5.64
N THR A 185 5.03 18.11 6.63
CA THR A 185 5.60 17.91 7.97
C THR A 185 6.31 16.56 8.11
N GLY A 186 5.95 15.56 7.28
CA GLY A 186 6.41 14.18 7.41
C GLY A 186 6.02 13.56 8.77
N ARG A 187 5.03 14.13 9.48
CA ARG A 187 4.58 13.62 10.77
C ARG A 187 3.79 12.32 10.63
N THR A 188 3.74 11.55 11.68
CA THR A 188 2.81 10.43 11.79
C THR A 188 1.46 10.89 12.31
N VAL A 189 0.42 10.19 11.86
CA VAL A 189 -0.97 10.42 12.28
C VAL A 189 -1.46 9.17 13.00
N LYS A 190 -2.05 9.36 14.20
CA LYS A 190 -2.70 8.30 14.96
C LYS A 190 -4.01 7.88 14.28
N ALA A 191 -4.47 6.66 14.57
CA ALA A 191 -5.66 6.08 13.95
C ALA A 191 -6.93 6.94 14.15
N GLU A 192 -7.11 7.53 15.33
CA GLU A 192 -8.24 8.41 15.62
C GLU A 192 -8.24 9.67 14.74
N ALA A 193 -7.07 10.33 14.60
CA ALA A 193 -6.94 11.51 13.76
C ALA A 193 -7.09 11.15 12.25
N ALA A 194 -6.62 9.97 11.85
CA ALA A 194 -6.83 9.45 10.50
C ALA A 194 -8.31 9.18 10.21
N GLN A 195 -9.06 8.67 11.18
CA GLN A 195 -10.51 8.50 11.07
C GLN A 195 -11.24 9.85 10.98
N GLN A 196 -10.90 10.80 11.84
CA GLN A 196 -11.48 12.15 11.77
C GLN A 196 -11.23 12.86 10.44
N ALA A 197 -10.08 12.58 9.81
CA ALA A 197 -9.74 13.11 8.48
C ALA A 197 -10.44 12.37 7.33
N GLY A 198 -11.11 11.24 7.57
CA GLY A 198 -11.76 10.42 6.54
C GLY A 198 -10.86 9.36 5.90
N LEU A 199 -9.58 9.25 6.31
CA LEU A 199 -8.66 8.23 5.80
C LEU A 199 -9.04 6.82 6.30
N VAL A 200 -9.43 6.69 7.55
CA VAL A 200 -9.84 5.44 8.18
C VAL A 200 -11.36 5.43 8.31
N ALA A 201 -12.01 4.43 7.72
CA ALA A 201 -13.46 4.30 7.80
C ALA A 201 -13.93 3.73 9.15
N HIS A 202 -13.19 2.77 9.70
CA HIS A 202 -13.55 2.11 10.94
C HIS A 202 -12.35 1.98 11.88
N LEU A 203 -12.56 2.38 13.14
CA LEU A 203 -11.59 2.22 14.22
C LEU A 203 -11.93 0.98 15.04
N ALA A 204 -10.99 0.07 15.17
CA ALA A 204 -11.09 -1.14 15.96
C ALA A 204 -10.27 -1.03 17.25
N GLY A 205 -10.60 -1.85 18.26
CA GLY A 205 -9.72 -2.07 19.40
C GLY A 205 -8.36 -2.63 18.97
N GLU A 206 -7.37 -2.55 19.84
CA GLU A 206 -6.02 -3.07 19.59
C GLU A 206 -6.06 -4.56 19.23
N GLY A 207 -5.44 -4.93 18.09
CA GLY A 207 -5.42 -6.29 17.56
C GLY A 207 -6.70 -6.76 16.87
N TYR A 208 -7.76 -5.96 16.82
CA TYR A 208 -9.07 -6.39 16.29
C TYR A 208 -9.37 -5.92 14.86
N ALA A 209 -8.46 -5.19 14.18
CA ALA A 209 -8.71 -4.68 12.83
C ALA A 209 -9.05 -5.80 11.83
N LEU A 210 -8.33 -6.93 11.86
CA LEU A 210 -8.58 -8.08 10.98
C LEU A 210 -9.94 -8.75 11.28
N GLN A 211 -10.32 -8.87 12.55
CA GLN A 211 -11.62 -9.44 12.93
C GLN A 211 -12.77 -8.57 12.42
N VAL A 212 -12.66 -7.25 12.56
CA VAL A 212 -13.65 -6.31 12.03
C VAL A 212 -13.72 -6.41 10.51
N ALA A 213 -12.58 -6.47 9.82
CA ALA A 213 -12.52 -6.64 8.36
C ALA A 213 -13.20 -7.94 7.90
N ARG A 214 -13.00 -9.07 8.61
CA ARG A 214 -13.68 -10.34 8.32
C ARG A 214 -15.19 -10.24 8.48
N SER A 215 -15.67 -9.60 9.54
CA SER A 215 -17.11 -9.40 9.75
C SER A 215 -17.72 -8.56 8.63
N MET A 216 -17.05 -7.48 8.21
CA MET A 216 -17.50 -6.64 7.11
C MET A 216 -17.45 -7.39 5.77
N ALA A 217 -16.40 -8.16 5.50
CA ALA A 217 -16.29 -8.96 4.28
C ALA A 217 -17.45 -9.97 4.19
N GLN A 218 -17.79 -10.64 5.27
CA GLN A 218 -18.96 -11.55 5.32
C GLN A 218 -20.29 -10.82 5.08
N GLN A 219 -20.45 -9.59 5.57
CA GLN A 219 -21.62 -8.78 5.23
C GLN A 219 -21.66 -8.45 3.73
N ILE A 220 -20.53 -8.09 3.13
CA ILE A 220 -20.39 -7.73 1.71
C ILE A 220 -20.75 -8.90 0.79
N THR A 221 -20.52 -10.17 1.20
CA THR A 221 -20.88 -11.33 0.38
C THR A 221 -22.40 -11.47 0.12
N ARG A 222 -23.23 -10.83 0.95
CA ARG A 222 -24.70 -10.87 0.83
C ARG A 222 -25.27 -9.91 -0.21
N PHE A 223 -24.45 -8.99 -0.74
CA PHE A 223 -24.91 -8.01 -1.73
C PHE A 223 -24.71 -8.55 -3.15
N ASP A 224 -25.60 -8.14 -4.03
CA ASP A 224 -25.50 -8.44 -5.47
C ASP A 224 -24.17 -7.97 -6.07
N ALA A 225 -23.55 -8.85 -6.87
CA ALA A 225 -22.21 -8.60 -7.41
C ALA A 225 -22.18 -7.43 -8.41
N GLU A 226 -23.17 -7.34 -9.32
CA GLU A 226 -23.22 -6.29 -10.33
C GLU A 226 -23.43 -4.91 -9.72
N THR A 227 -24.37 -4.82 -8.77
CA THR A 227 -24.65 -3.58 -8.02
C THR A 227 -23.42 -3.12 -7.24
N ARG A 228 -22.74 -4.04 -6.55
CA ARG A 228 -21.54 -3.76 -5.76
C ARG A 228 -20.38 -3.23 -6.62
N ILE A 229 -20.11 -3.89 -7.76
CA ILE A 229 -19.04 -3.48 -8.67
C ILE A 229 -19.36 -2.14 -9.33
N THR A 230 -20.62 -1.92 -9.72
CA THR A 230 -21.08 -0.66 -10.29
C THR A 230 -20.91 0.50 -9.31
N ALA A 231 -21.35 0.30 -8.07
CA ALA A 231 -21.18 1.30 -6.99
C ALA A 231 -19.69 1.62 -6.77
N LYS A 232 -18.83 0.59 -6.63
CA LYS A 232 -17.38 0.78 -6.47
C LYS A 232 -16.79 1.65 -7.58
N ARG A 233 -17.07 1.34 -8.84
CA ARG A 233 -16.56 2.08 -10.00
C ARG A 233 -17.06 3.52 -10.05
N PHE A 234 -18.27 3.76 -9.59
CA PHE A 234 -18.86 5.10 -9.56
C PHE A 234 -18.24 5.99 -8.49
N VAL A 235 -18.00 5.46 -7.28
CA VAL A 235 -17.51 6.25 -6.14
C VAL A 235 -15.97 6.35 -6.09
N LYS A 236 -15.26 5.47 -6.79
CA LYS A 236 -13.79 5.36 -6.70
C LYS A 236 -13.12 5.36 -8.07
N PRO A 237 -13.16 6.47 -8.83
CA PRO A 237 -12.47 6.56 -10.11
C PRO A 237 -10.95 6.52 -9.93
N ILE A 238 -10.26 5.89 -10.89
CA ILE A 238 -8.80 5.83 -10.87
C ILE A 238 -8.21 7.12 -11.49
N PRO A 239 -7.33 7.83 -10.79
CA PRO A 239 -6.73 9.08 -11.26
C PRO A 239 -5.54 8.83 -12.21
N TYR A 240 -5.75 8.16 -13.33
CA TYR A 240 -4.69 7.69 -14.25
C TYR A 240 -3.74 8.79 -14.73
N GLN A 241 -4.23 9.99 -14.98
CA GLN A 241 -3.38 11.08 -15.44
C GLN A 241 -2.40 11.49 -14.34
N GLU A 242 -2.90 11.73 -13.12
CA GLU A 242 -2.10 12.12 -11.97
C GLU A 242 -1.08 11.03 -11.58
N LEU A 243 -1.47 9.76 -11.70
CA LEU A 243 -0.58 8.63 -11.45
C LEU A 243 0.62 8.61 -12.42
N ARG A 244 0.41 8.94 -13.70
CA ARG A 244 1.51 9.07 -14.67
C ARG A 244 2.41 10.26 -14.36
N GLU A 245 1.83 11.38 -13.96
CA GLU A 245 2.56 12.59 -13.55
C GLU A 245 3.41 12.32 -12.30
N GLU A 246 2.88 11.58 -11.31
CA GLU A 246 3.60 11.21 -10.10
C GLU A 246 4.87 10.40 -10.43
N ILE A 247 4.79 9.38 -11.30
CA ILE A 247 5.95 8.62 -11.75
C ILE A 247 7.01 9.55 -12.36
N ALA A 248 6.61 10.50 -13.22
CA ALA A 248 7.54 11.41 -13.86
C ALA A 248 8.24 12.33 -12.85
N LEU A 249 7.48 12.87 -11.87
CA LEU A 249 8.00 13.72 -10.81
C LEU A 249 8.93 12.94 -9.88
N PHE A 250 8.55 11.72 -9.48
CA PHE A 250 9.41 10.86 -8.66
C PHE A 250 10.75 10.59 -9.34
N CYS A 251 10.74 10.16 -10.61
CA CYS A 251 11.96 9.90 -11.36
C CYS A 251 12.87 11.14 -11.45
N LYS A 252 12.28 12.32 -11.69
CA LYS A 252 13.03 13.59 -11.71
C LYS A 252 13.71 13.89 -10.37
N LEU A 253 13.02 13.62 -9.25
CA LEU A 253 13.59 13.81 -7.92
C LEU A 253 14.65 12.77 -7.61
N PHE A 254 14.43 11.50 -7.97
CA PHE A 254 15.35 10.40 -7.72
C PHE A 254 16.71 10.58 -8.40
N ASP A 255 16.74 11.28 -9.54
CA ASP A 255 17.97 11.60 -10.26
C ASP A 255 18.88 12.63 -9.56
N ARG A 256 18.42 13.25 -8.47
CA ARG A 256 19.19 14.24 -7.72
C ARG A 256 20.25 13.57 -6.85
N PRO A 257 21.53 14.05 -6.87
CA PRO A 257 22.59 13.47 -6.02
C PRO A 257 22.24 13.46 -4.52
N ALA A 258 21.48 14.48 -4.05
CA ALA A 258 21.06 14.58 -2.66
C ALA A 258 20.17 13.41 -2.21
N VAL A 259 19.40 12.79 -3.12
CA VAL A 259 18.56 11.62 -2.80
C VAL A 259 19.44 10.40 -2.52
N MET A 260 20.45 10.14 -3.37
CA MET A 260 21.40 9.03 -3.14
C MET A 260 22.16 9.20 -1.82
N GLU A 261 22.54 10.42 -1.49
CA GLU A 261 23.20 10.72 -0.21
C GLU A 261 22.24 10.51 0.98
N SER A 262 20.96 10.89 0.86
CA SER A 262 19.96 10.64 1.89
C SER A 262 19.69 9.13 2.08
N LEU A 263 19.62 8.37 0.99
CA LEU A 263 19.49 6.91 1.04
C LEU A 263 20.73 6.27 1.69
N ARG A 264 21.94 6.73 1.35
CA ARG A 264 23.18 6.25 1.99
C ARG A 264 23.12 6.45 3.51
N ARG A 265 22.81 7.67 3.96
CA ARG A 265 22.69 7.98 5.41
C ARG A 265 21.64 7.12 6.09
N PHE A 266 20.51 6.86 5.43
CA PHE A 266 19.49 5.98 5.98
C PHE A 266 20.00 4.54 6.15
N VAL A 267 20.70 4.00 5.14
CA VAL A 267 21.20 2.62 5.15
C VAL A 267 22.33 2.42 6.12
N GLU A 268 23.26 3.42 6.25
CA GLU A 268 24.40 3.39 7.14
C GLU A 268 24.07 3.78 8.61
N SER A 269 22.82 4.20 8.86
CA SER A 269 22.41 4.58 10.21
C SER A 269 22.14 3.36 11.09
N ASP A 270 22.74 3.31 12.27
CA ASP A 270 22.45 2.30 13.32
C ASP A 270 21.02 2.42 13.87
N ASP A 271 20.37 3.55 13.66
CA ASP A 271 19.00 3.82 14.08
C ASP A 271 18.16 4.26 12.85
N PRO A 272 17.58 3.29 12.11
CA PRO A 272 16.65 3.59 11.01
C PRO A 272 15.47 4.46 11.46
N MET A 273 15.13 4.43 12.77
CA MET A 273 14.06 5.24 13.36
C MET A 273 14.45 6.72 13.48
N LYS A 274 15.73 7.10 13.38
CA LYS A 274 16.15 8.53 13.32
C LYS A 274 15.54 9.24 12.12
N HIS A 275 15.27 8.50 11.06
CA HIS A 275 14.68 9.03 9.81
C HIS A 275 13.17 8.91 9.78
N LEU A 276 12.56 8.20 10.74
CA LEU A 276 11.11 8.20 10.95
C LEU A 276 10.68 9.46 11.75
N PRO A 277 9.42 9.89 11.63
CA PRO A 277 8.91 11.05 12.35
C PRO A 277 9.19 10.98 13.85
N ALA A 278 9.56 12.10 14.46
CA ALA A 278 9.91 12.22 15.87
C ALA A 278 8.83 11.68 16.84
N ALA A 279 7.57 11.63 16.38
CA ALA A 279 6.44 11.07 17.14
C ALA A 279 6.56 9.58 17.49
N LEU A 280 7.48 8.83 16.83
CA LEU A 280 7.77 7.44 17.21
C LEU A 280 8.87 7.32 18.29
N LYS A 281 9.50 8.44 18.67
CA LYS A 281 10.56 8.47 19.68
C LYS A 281 10.08 8.73 21.11
N THR A 282 8.85 9.13 21.28
CA THR A 282 8.31 9.51 22.58
C THR A 282 7.04 8.75 22.88
N GLU A 283 7.20 7.74 23.68
CA GLU A 283 6.38 7.40 24.83
C GLU A 283 7.15 6.31 25.59
N ASN A 284 8.24 6.71 26.28
CA ASN A 284 8.54 6.05 27.51
C ASN A 284 7.52 6.59 28.51
N PRO A 285 6.61 5.80 29.08
CA PRO A 285 5.80 6.24 30.21
C PRO A 285 6.73 6.33 31.41
N GLY A 286 7.05 7.57 31.85
CA GLY A 286 7.48 7.82 33.21
C GLY A 286 6.30 7.70 34.16
#